data_298ce3c4a7d07e6af2e7698f75470521
#
_entry.id   298ce3c4a7d07e6af2e7698f75470521
#
_cell.length_a   1.000
_cell.length_b   1.000
_cell.length_c   1.000
_cell.angle_alpha   90.00
_cell.angle_beta   90.00
_cell.angle_gamma   90.00
#
_symmetry.space_group_name_H-M   'P 1'
#
loop_
_entity.id
_entity.type
_entity.pdbx_description
1 polymer ?
#
loop_
_entity_poly.entity_id
_entity_poly.type
_entity_poly.pdbx_seq_one_letter_code
_entity_poly.pdbx_strand_id
1 'polypeptide(L)'
;MEFNIPNNNKANIIKVIGVGGGGSNAVNHMYELGIKDVDFIVCNTDIQALDISAVPTKIQLGETLTGGRGAGSLPEVGKNAAIESVDEIKNYLSDNTNMVFITAGMGGGTGTGAGPVVAKVAKDMGILTVGIVTVPFSFEGKKRKEQAEAGIKEMRDAVDTLLIINNEKLRDMYGNLTIRNAYAQADQVLASAAKGIAEVISKTGFINVDLNDVNTVMKDSGVAIMGTATAEGENRAIIAAEKALASPLLNDNDITGAKQVLLNITFGEEELTMDEMSEITDFIVDAAGGSAEMIMGQGYDETLGTGVCVTVIATGFHTSANVDTGVTPEEPKKTYLDLGAEEPTMIAKPITSPTQSFSTPEIERTEEEPAQDMPYLKNEIKEEPIAELTEEVEEEDNMERIMLEEQASLNFELNTPRV
;
A
#
# COMPACT_ATOMS: atom_id res chain seq x y z
N MET A 1 -11.50 -18.95 -48.00
CA MET A 1 -12.24 -17.95 -47.19
C MET A 1 -11.50 -17.87 -45.86
N GLU A 2 -10.67 -16.86 -45.69
CA GLU A 2 -10.04 -16.57 -44.41
C GLU A 2 -11.09 -15.88 -43.55
N PHE A 3 -11.50 -16.54 -42.47
CA PHE A 3 -12.32 -15.92 -41.45
C PHE A 3 -11.42 -14.94 -40.71
N ASN A 4 -11.57 -13.66 -41.00
CA ASN A 4 -11.01 -12.58 -40.24
C ASN A 4 -11.75 -12.58 -38.90
N ILE A 5 -11.23 -13.28 -37.90
CA ILE A 5 -11.69 -13.17 -36.50
C ILE A 5 -11.30 -11.75 -36.09
N PRO A 6 -12.25 -10.85 -35.83
CA PRO A 6 -11.90 -9.56 -35.30
C PRO A 6 -11.10 -9.80 -33.98
N ASN A 7 -9.88 -9.27 -33.97
CA ASN A 7 -9.06 -9.25 -32.78
C ASN A 7 -9.84 -8.40 -31.78
N ASN A 8 -10.65 -9.06 -30.94
CA ASN A 8 -11.46 -8.44 -29.92
C ASN A 8 -10.49 -8.12 -28.76
N ASN A 9 -9.68 -7.07 -28.91
CA ASN A 9 -9.08 -6.39 -27.77
C ASN A 9 -10.22 -5.76 -26.96
N LYS A 10 -10.98 -6.60 -26.25
CA LYS A 10 -11.84 -6.11 -25.19
C LYS A 10 -10.89 -5.55 -24.14
N ALA A 11 -10.91 -4.24 -23.96
CA ALA A 11 -10.29 -3.62 -22.79
C ALA A 11 -10.74 -4.38 -21.55
N ASN A 12 -9.81 -4.72 -20.65
CA ASN A 12 -10.13 -5.43 -19.45
C ASN A 12 -11.06 -4.58 -18.58
N ILE A 13 -11.98 -5.24 -17.91
CA ILE A 13 -12.98 -4.56 -17.05
C ILE A 13 -12.39 -4.15 -15.69
N ILE A 14 -11.21 -4.68 -15.37
CA ILE A 14 -10.48 -4.43 -14.12
C ILE A 14 -9.21 -3.67 -14.43
N LYS A 15 -8.96 -2.58 -13.70
CA LYS A 15 -7.70 -1.84 -13.77
C LYS A 15 -7.02 -1.77 -12.42
N VAL A 16 -5.70 -1.72 -12.43
CA VAL A 16 -4.87 -1.49 -11.24
C VAL A 16 -4.04 -0.24 -11.45
N ILE A 17 -4.20 0.74 -10.57
CA ILE A 17 -3.49 2.02 -10.63
C ILE A 17 -2.54 2.12 -9.44
N GLY A 18 -1.24 2.19 -9.72
CA GLY A 18 -0.20 2.47 -8.73
C GLY A 18 0.06 3.96 -8.59
N VAL A 19 -0.14 4.53 -7.40
CA VAL A 19 0.02 5.96 -7.15
C VAL A 19 1.26 6.23 -6.30
N GLY A 20 2.18 7.03 -6.84
CA GLY A 20 3.45 7.38 -6.19
C GLY A 20 4.45 6.23 -6.18
N GLY A 21 5.61 6.42 -5.55
CA GLY A 21 6.71 5.43 -5.59
C GLY A 21 6.32 4.05 -5.08
N GLY A 22 5.72 3.95 -3.88
CA GLY A 22 5.29 2.66 -3.31
C GLY A 22 4.22 1.97 -4.16
N GLY A 23 3.19 2.72 -4.59
CA GLY A 23 2.14 2.18 -5.46
C GLY A 23 2.69 1.71 -6.83
N SER A 24 3.59 2.48 -7.43
CA SER A 24 4.23 2.11 -8.70
C SER A 24 5.08 0.84 -8.56
N ASN A 25 5.82 0.68 -7.45
CA ASN A 25 6.60 -0.54 -7.20
C ASN A 25 5.71 -1.77 -7.08
N ALA A 26 4.62 -1.67 -6.32
CA ALA A 26 3.66 -2.76 -6.20
C ALA A 26 3.04 -3.14 -7.55
N VAL A 27 2.66 -2.16 -8.38
CA VAL A 27 2.09 -2.43 -9.72
C VAL A 27 3.13 -2.98 -10.68
N ASN A 28 4.38 -2.53 -10.63
CA ASN A 28 5.47 -3.15 -11.39
C ASN A 28 5.61 -4.63 -11.04
N HIS A 29 5.60 -4.96 -9.76
CA HIS A 29 5.68 -6.34 -9.30
C HIS A 29 4.47 -7.18 -9.77
N MET A 30 3.24 -6.63 -9.69
CA MET A 30 2.04 -7.27 -10.23
C MET A 30 2.14 -7.54 -11.74
N TYR A 31 2.69 -6.59 -12.48
CA TYR A 31 2.90 -6.69 -13.91
C TYR A 31 3.92 -7.79 -14.25
N GLU A 32 5.02 -7.88 -13.49
CA GLU A 32 6.04 -8.93 -13.63
C GLU A 32 5.49 -10.33 -13.29
N LEU A 33 4.57 -10.43 -12.33
CA LEU A 33 3.87 -11.68 -12.00
C LEU A 33 2.89 -12.12 -13.10
N GLY A 34 2.61 -11.28 -14.10
CA GLY A 34 1.76 -11.62 -15.23
C GLY A 34 0.30 -11.88 -14.86
N ILE A 35 -0.26 -11.11 -13.92
CA ILE A 35 -1.69 -11.22 -13.55
C ILE A 35 -2.54 -10.95 -14.81
N LYS A 36 -3.42 -11.89 -15.16
CA LYS A 36 -4.23 -11.85 -16.38
C LYS A 36 -5.52 -11.04 -16.17
N ASP A 37 -6.09 -10.60 -17.29
CA ASP A 37 -7.40 -9.93 -17.35
C ASP A 37 -7.47 -8.61 -16.57
N VAL A 38 -6.31 -7.96 -16.37
CA VAL A 38 -6.15 -6.70 -15.65
C VAL A 38 -5.29 -5.74 -16.46
N ASP A 39 -5.69 -4.49 -16.56
CA ASP A 39 -4.87 -3.41 -17.13
C ASP A 39 -4.12 -2.67 -16.02
N PHE A 40 -2.82 -2.45 -16.24
CA PHE A 40 -1.94 -1.80 -15.26
C PHE A 40 -1.63 -0.37 -15.67
N ILE A 41 -1.69 0.54 -14.69
CA ILE A 41 -1.40 1.97 -14.85
C ILE A 41 -0.51 2.40 -13.69
N VAL A 42 0.51 3.20 -13.96
CA VAL A 42 1.33 3.84 -12.92
C VAL A 42 1.20 5.36 -13.01
N CYS A 43 0.95 5.99 -11.86
CA CYS A 43 0.81 7.43 -11.73
C CYS A 43 1.85 7.98 -10.77
N ASN A 44 2.64 8.96 -11.18
CA ASN A 44 3.64 9.57 -10.29
C ASN A 44 3.87 11.04 -10.63
N THR A 45 4.31 11.81 -9.65
CA THR A 45 4.81 13.20 -9.83
C THR A 45 6.29 13.24 -10.21
N ASP A 46 6.99 12.09 -10.14
CA ASP A 46 8.40 11.92 -10.48
C ASP A 46 8.53 11.18 -11.81
N ILE A 47 9.01 11.90 -12.83
CA ILE A 47 9.16 11.35 -14.18
C ILE A 47 10.22 10.25 -14.24
N GLN A 48 11.29 10.34 -13.44
CA GLN A 48 12.35 9.32 -13.43
C GLN A 48 11.80 7.98 -12.92
N ALA A 49 10.95 8.01 -11.90
CA ALA A 49 10.28 6.80 -11.41
C ALA A 49 9.32 6.20 -12.43
N LEU A 50 8.66 7.03 -13.26
CA LEU A 50 7.81 6.56 -14.36
C LEU A 50 8.64 5.93 -15.49
N ASP A 51 9.79 6.53 -15.84
CA ASP A 51 10.63 6.04 -16.93
C ASP A 51 11.17 4.64 -16.67
N ILE A 52 11.55 4.35 -15.42
CA ILE A 52 12.09 3.04 -14.99
C ILE A 52 10.99 1.96 -14.95
N SER A 53 9.72 2.33 -14.82
CA SER A 53 8.61 1.38 -14.72
C SER A 53 8.48 0.51 -15.98
N ALA A 54 8.29 -0.80 -15.78
CA ALA A 54 8.01 -1.77 -16.83
C ALA A 54 6.57 -1.69 -17.35
N VAL A 55 5.67 -1.05 -16.62
CA VAL A 55 4.26 -0.87 -16.99
C VAL A 55 4.14 0.08 -18.18
N PRO A 56 3.43 -0.32 -19.26
CA PRO A 56 3.35 0.50 -20.46
C PRO A 56 2.53 1.78 -20.30
N THR A 57 1.48 1.74 -19.47
CA THR A 57 0.59 2.89 -19.26
C THR A 57 1.06 3.73 -18.07
N LYS A 58 1.46 4.96 -18.36
CA LYS A 58 2.06 5.87 -17.38
C LYS A 58 1.34 7.21 -17.41
N ILE A 59 1.04 7.75 -16.22
CA ILE A 59 0.43 9.07 -16.06
C ILE A 59 1.36 9.92 -15.20
N GLN A 60 1.85 11.04 -15.75
CA GLN A 60 2.60 12.02 -15.00
C GLN A 60 1.65 12.97 -14.32
N LEU A 61 1.63 12.96 -12.99
CA LEU A 61 0.77 13.84 -12.20
C LEU A 61 1.40 15.22 -12.01
N GLY A 62 0.65 16.28 -12.33
CA GLY A 62 1.03 17.64 -12.05
C GLY A 62 2.31 18.07 -12.76
N GLU A 63 2.38 17.89 -14.06
CA GLU A 63 3.54 18.23 -14.89
C GLU A 63 3.95 19.69 -14.70
N THR A 64 2.98 20.60 -14.70
CA THR A 64 3.23 22.03 -14.53
C THR A 64 3.65 22.36 -13.08
N LEU A 65 2.98 21.76 -12.10
CA LEU A 65 3.20 22.03 -10.69
C LEU A 65 4.55 21.52 -10.18
N THR A 66 4.93 20.28 -10.57
CA THR A 66 6.09 19.60 -10.03
C THR A 66 7.32 19.67 -10.93
N GLY A 67 7.11 19.93 -12.23
CA GLY A 67 8.16 19.84 -13.24
C GLY A 67 8.83 18.47 -13.30
N GLY A 68 8.10 17.39 -12.95
CA GLY A 68 8.59 16.01 -12.95
C GLY A 68 9.55 15.65 -11.82
N ARG A 69 9.70 16.50 -10.79
CA ARG A 69 10.69 16.33 -9.70
C ARG A 69 10.12 15.66 -8.45
N GLY A 70 8.89 15.15 -8.51
CA GLY A 70 8.21 14.57 -7.37
C GLY A 70 7.53 15.59 -6.45
N ALA A 71 6.82 15.09 -5.43
CA ALA A 71 6.06 15.91 -4.48
C ALA A 71 6.86 16.34 -3.23
N GLY A 72 8.16 16.03 -3.14
CA GLY A 72 9.02 16.44 -2.03
C GLY A 72 8.56 15.96 -0.64
N SER A 73 7.91 14.81 -0.54
CA SER A 73 7.30 14.26 0.69
C SER A 73 6.22 15.17 1.30
N LEU A 74 5.57 16.02 0.50
CA LEU A 74 4.47 16.89 0.90
C LEU A 74 3.16 16.39 0.29
N PRO A 75 2.20 15.85 1.08
CA PRO A 75 0.92 15.34 0.57
C PRO A 75 0.09 16.37 -0.18
N GLU A 76 0.10 17.64 0.27
CA GLU A 76 -0.60 18.74 -0.41
C GLU A 76 -0.11 18.96 -1.85
N VAL A 77 1.20 18.80 -2.09
CA VAL A 77 1.76 18.90 -3.45
C VAL A 77 1.27 17.73 -4.30
N GLY A 78 1.29 16.52 -3.76
CA GLY A 78 0.76 15.33 -4.43
C GLY A 78 -0.72 15.44 -4.76
N LYS A 79 -1.53 15.96 -3.83
CA LYS A 79 -2.96 16.23 -4.01
C LYS A 79 -3.22 17.21 -5.15
N ASN A 80 -2.54 18.36 -5.13
CA ASN A 80 -2.70 19.39 -6.15
C ASN A 80 -2.20 18.89 -7.53
N ALA A 81 -1.14 18.10 -7.57
CA ALA A 81 -0.65 17.47 -8.79
C ALA A 81 -1.68 16.51 -9.40
N ALA A 82 -2.37 15.71 -8.58
CA ALA A 82 -3.44 14.85 -9.08
C ALA A 82 -4.67 15.65 -9.56
N ILE A 83 -5.00 16.77 -8.89
CA ILE A 83 -6.10 17.66 -9.31
C ILE A 83 -5.80 18.26 -10.69
N GLU A 84 -4.55 18.67 -10.97
CA GLU A 84 -4.13 19.16 -12.29
C GLU A 84 -4.37 18.10 -13.38
N SER A 85 -4.16 16.81 -13.07
CA SER A 85 -4.22 15.71 -14.04
C SER A 85 -5.54 14.92 -14.05
N VAL A 86 -6.62 15.46 -13.44
CA VAL A 86 -7.93 14.75 -13.31
C VAL A 86 -8.51 14.33 -14.66
N ASP A 87 -8.42 15.17 -15.68
CA ASP A 87 -9.00 14.86 -17.00
C ASP A 87 -8.24 13.73 -17.68
N GLU A 88 -6.93 13.64 -17.52
CA GLU A 88 -6.13 12.55 -18.03
C GLU A 88 -6.48 11.24 -17.30
N ILE A 89 -6.61 11.25 -15.98
CA ILE A 89 -7.03 10.09 -15.19
C ILE A 89 -8.40 9.60 -15.66
N LYS A 90 -9.37 10.50 -15.87
CA LYS A 90 -10.70 10.15 -16.37
C LYS A 90 -10.63 9.48 -17.74
N ASN A 91 -9.79 9.98 -18.65
CA ASN A 91 -9.64 9.40 -19.98
C ASN A 91 -9.20 7.94 -19.90
N TYR A 92 -8.23 7.61 -19.03
CA TYR A 92 -7.79 6.22 -18.86
C TYR A 92 -8.82 5.33 -18.18
N LEU A 93 -9.69 5.90 -17.34
CA LEU A 93 -10.75 5.15 -16.65
C LEU A 93 -12.03 4.99 -17.47
N SER A 94 -12.24 5.82 -18.51
CA SER A 94 -13.48 5.81 -19.29
C SER A 94 -13.66 4.57 -20.17
N ASP A 95 -12.57 3.85 -20.50
CA ASP A 95 -12.60 2.70 -21.41
C ASP A 95 -13.01 1.42 -20.69
N ASN A 96 -14.33 1.13 -20.68
CA ASN A 96 -14.91 -0.16 -20.23
C ASN A 96 -14.48 -0.60 -18.80
N THR A 97 -14.13 0.35 -17.92
CA THR A 97 -13.68 0.05 -16.55
C THR A 97 -14.89 -0.10 -15.64
N ASN A 98 -15.03 -1.27 -15.03
CA ASN A 98 -16.09 -1.54 -14.06
C ASN A 98 -15.56 -1.59 -12.62
N MET A 99 -14.27 -1.94 -12.47
CA MET A 99 -13.59 -2.01 -11.18
C MET A 99 -12.18 -1.47 -11.27
N VAL A 100 -11.75 -0.77 -10.24
CA VAL A 100 -10.38 -0.27 -10.14
C VAL A 100 -9.78 -0.53 -8.76
N PHE A 101 -8.57 -1.08 -8.76
CA PHE A 101 -7.71 -1.13 -7.59
C PHE A 101 -6.78 0.08 -7.60
N ILE A 102 -6.72 0.79 -6.49
CA ILE A 102 -5.80 1.92 -6.32
C ILE A 102 -4.84 1.57 -5.20
N THR A 103 -3.58 1.33 -5.58
CA THR A 103 -2.54 1.00 -4.61
C THR A 103 -1.63 2.19 -4.37
N ALA A 104 -1.37 2.47 -3.08
CA ALA A 104 -0.51 3.57 -2.67
C ALA A 104 0.24 3.27 -1.37
N GLY A 105 1.53 3.59 -1.34
CA GLY A 105 2.28 3.64 -0.08
C GLY A 105 1.99 4.95 0.66
N MET A 106 1.42 4.86 1.87
CA MET A 106 1.09 6.02 2.69
C MET A 106 2.31 6.55 3.45
N GLY A 107 2.28 7.82 3.81
CA GLY A 107 3.37 8.50 4.53
C GLY A 107 4.34 9.27 3.63
N GLY A 108 4.24 9.13 2.30
CA GLY A 108 4.96 9.94 1.31
C GLY A 108 4.16 11.16 0.84
N GLY A 109 4.66 11.84 -0.18
CA GLY A 109 3.96 12.99 -0.79
C GLY A 109 2.90 12.55 -1.81
N THR A 110 3.33 11.86 -2.87
CA THR A 110 2.47 11.51 -4.00
C THR A 110 1.42 10.46 -3.62
N GLY A 111 1.81 9.30 -3.06
CA GLY A 111 0.84 8.26 -2.69
C GLY A 111 -0.22 8.75 -1.71
N THR A 112 0.21 9.46 -0.66
CA THR A 112 -0.67 9.97 0.40
C THR A 112 -1.63 11.05 -0.10
N GLY A 113 -1.14 11.98 -0.93
CA GLY A 113 -1.95 13.10 -1.40
C GLY A 113 -2.74 12.82 -2.67
N ALA A 114 -2.12 12.17 -3.66
CA ALA A 114 -2.76 11.88 -4.94
C ALA A 114 -3.69 10.66 -4.91
N GLY A 115 -3.37 9.64 -4.09
CA GLY A 115 -4.19 8.42 -3.99
C GLY A 115 -5.66 8.69 -3.76
N PRO A 116 -6.05 9.46 -2.74
CA PRO A 116 -7.46 9.81 -2.47
C PRO A 116 -8.13 10.57 -3.62
N VAL A 117 -7.39 11.42 -4.35
CA VAL A 117 -7.93 12.16 -5.50
C VAL A 117 -8.24 11.21 -6.65
N VAL A 118 -7.29 10.33 -7.00
CA VAL A 118 -7.49 9.31 -8.05
C VAL A 118 -8.66 8.40 -7.70
N ALA A 119 -8.75 7.97 -6.44
CA ALA A 119 -9.84 7.14 -5.94
C ALA A 119 -11.20 7.83 -6.08
N LYS A 120 -11.28 9.07 -5.66
CA LYS A 120 -12.51 9.85 -5.76
C LYS A 120 -12.96 10.03 -7.21
N VAL A 121 -12.04 10.27 -8.13
CA VAL A 121 -12.36 10.38 -9.56
C VAL A 121 -12.99 9.09 -10.07
N ALA A 122 -12.44 7.93 -9.72
CA ALA A 122 -12.98 6.63 -10.12
C ALA A 122 -14.38 6.37 -9.51
N LYS A 123 -14.54 6.62 -8.21
CA LYS A 123 -15.81 6.48 -7.50
C LYS A 123 -16.90 7.41 -8.07
N ASP A 124 -16.56 8.66 -8.36
CA ASP A 124 -17.49 9.65 -8.95
C ASP A 124 -17.92 9.25 -10.39
N MET A 125 -17.12 8.44 -11.09
CA MET A 125 -17.48 7.82 -12.38
C MET A 125 -18.36 6.57 -12.24
N GLY A 126 -18.69 6.14 -11.01
CA GLY A 126 -19.49 4.96 -10.74
C GLY A 126 -18.73 3.63 -10.87
N ILE A 127 -17.40 3.66 -10.89
CA ILE A 127 -16.53 2.50 -10.95
C ILE A 127 -16.35 1.95 -9.53
N LEU A 128 -16.50 0.63 -9.33
CA LEU A 128 -16.21 0.01 -8.04
C LEU A 128 -14.74 0.24 -7.68
N THR A 129 -14.52 1.02 -6.63
CA THR A 129 -13.18 1.53 -6.27
C THR A 129 -12.66 0.88 -5.00
N VAL A 130 -11.60 0.08 -5.13
CA VAL A 130 -10.94 -0.61 -4.02
C VAL A 130 -9.56 0.01 -3.78
N GLY A 131 -9.35 0.55 -2.58
CA GLY A 131 -8.05 1.03 -2.14
C GLY A 131 -7.23 -0.09 -1.47
N ILE A 132 -5.97 -0.23 -1.83
CA ILE A 132 -5.03 -1.14 -1.15
C ILE A 132 -3.82 -0.32 -0.75
N VAL A 133 -3.68 -0.03 0.54
CA VAL A 133 -2.67 0.91 1.03
C VAL A 133 -1.76 0.29 2.08
N THR A 134 -0.50 0.73 2.11
CA THR A 134 0.47 0.30 3.11
C THR A 134 0.75 1.39 4.13
N VAL A 135 0.83 0.99 5.41
CA VAL A 135 1.32 1.84 6.52
C VAL A 135 2.83 1.69 6.60
N PRO A 136 3.59 2.79 6.65
CA PRO A 136 5.06 2.74 6.68
C PRO A 136 5.59 2.02 7.92
N PHE A 137 6.81 1.47 7.79
CA PHE A 137 7.55 0.89 8.91
C PHE A 137 7.85 1.95 9.99
N SER A 138 7.98 1.52 11.23
CA SER A 138 8.30 2.41 12.36
C SER A 138 9.64 3.13 12.20
N PHE A 139 10.63 2.52 11.54
CA PHE A 139 11.93 3.14 11.28
C PHE A 139 11.88 4.29 10.26
N GLU A 140 10.81 4.43 9.48
CA GLU A 140 10.64 5.52 8.53
C GLU A 140 10.34 6.87 9.21
N GLY A 141 9.99 6.83 10.47
CA GLY A 141 9.88 7.98 11.35
C GLY A 141 8.44 8.48 11.57
N LYS A 142 8.27 9.18 12.69
CA LYS A 142 6.96 9.62 13.22
C LYS A 142 6.18 10.49 12.22
N LYS A 143 6.87 11.41 11.53
CA LYS A 143 6.22 12.29 10.55
C LYS A 143 5.53 11.53 9.41
N ARG A 144 6.19 10.47 8.88
CA ARG A 144 5.59 9.63 7.84
C ARG A 144 4.37 8.87 8.35
N LYS A 145 4.43 8.40 9.60
CA LYS A 145 3.31 7.71 10.24
C LYS A 145 2.09 8.63 10.40
N GLU A 146 2.27 9.85 10.92
CA GLU A 146 1.22 10.86 11.03
C GLU A 146 0.61 11.24 9.67
N GLN A 147 1.45 11.39 8.63
CA GLN A 147 0.99 11.63 7.27
C GLN A 147 0.21 10.44 6.70
N ALA A 148 0.64 9.21 7.00
CA ALA A 148 -0.06 7.99 6.58
C ALA A 148 -1.46 7.91 7.20
N GLU A 149 -1.60 8.18 8.50
CA GLU A 149 -2.89 8.19 9.19
C GLU A 149 -3.87 9.19 8.59
N ALA A 150 -3.40 10.42 8.30
CA ALA A 150 -4.21 11.43 7.65
C ALA A 150 -4.62 10.99 6.23
N GLY A 151 -3.69 10.43 5.46
CA GLY A 151 -3.95 9.94 4.10
C GLY A 151 -4.90 8.73 4.06
N ILE A 152 -4.78 7.80 5.01
CA ILE A 152 -5.70 6.65 5.14
C ILE A 152 -7.12 7.12 5.41
N LYS A 153 -7.29 8.15 6.25
CA LYS A 153 -8.60 8.73 6.51
C LYS A 153 -9.21 9.34 5.24
N GLU A 154 -8.45 10.15 4.49
CA GLU A 154 -8.91 10.70 3.21
C GLU A 154 -9.19 9.59 2.18
N MET A 155 -8.36 8.53 2.15
CA MET A 155 -8.54 7.39 1.24
C MET A 155 -9.81 6.62 1.55
N ARG A 156 -10.12 6.39 2.85
CA ARG A 156 -11.35 5.69 3.29
C ARG A 156 -12.61 6.40 2.80
N ASP A 157 -12.61 7.72 2.82
CA ASP A 157 -13.76 8.52 2.36
C ASP A 157 -13.87 8.55 0.82
N ALA A 158 -12.79 8.22 0.11
CA ALA A 158 -12.70 8.30 -1.34
C ALA A 158 -12.95 6.96 -2.07
N VAL A 159 -12.89 5.82 -1.37
CA VAL A 159 -13.08 4.48 -1.96
C VAL A 159 -14.40 3.84 -1.51
N ASP A 160 -14.79 2.74 -2.14
CA ASP A 160 -15.87 1.87 -1.66
C ASP A 160 -15.38 0.92 -0.57
N THR A 161 -14.21 0.33 -0.81
CA THR A 161 -13.54 -0.62 0.08
C THR A 161 -12.09 -0.23 0.26
N LEU A 162 -11.60 -0.29 1.49
CA LEU A 162 -10.20 -0.02 1.81
C LEU A 162 -9.54 -1.21 2.53
N LEU A 163 -8.50 -1.77 1.91
CA LEU A 163 -7.58 -2.71 2.56
C LEU A 163 -6.36 -1.95 3.06
N ILE A 164 -6.03 -2.17 4.33
CA ILE A 164 -4.88 -1.52 4.99
C ILE A 164 -3.88 -2.60 5.38
N ILE A 165 -2.66 -2.52 4.83
CA ILE A 165 -1.57 -3.45 5.11
C ILE A 165 -0.57 -2.74 6.02
N ASN A 166 -0.37 -3.29 7.21
CA ASN A 166 0.59 -2.76 8.17
C ASN A 166 1.97 -3.42 7.97
N ASN A 167 2.94 -2.66 7.46
CA ASN A 167 4.29 -3.18 7.21
C ASN A 167 4.98 -3.66 8.49
N GLU A 168 4.64 -3.14 9.67
CA GLU A 168 5.20 -3.61 10.93
C GLU A 168 4.79 -5.07 11.25
N LYS A 169 3.57 -5.47 10.89
CA LYS A 169 3.13 -6.87 11.01
C LYS A 169 3.97 -7.81 10.14
N LEU A 170 4.37 -7.37 8.95
CA LEU A 170 5.28 -8.14 8.10
C LEU A 170 6.64 -8.36 8.76
N ARG A 171 7.15 -7.35 9.45
CA ARG A 171 8.39 -7.47 10.23
C ARG A 171 8.24 -8.48 11.37
N ASP A 172 7.13 -8.48 12.08
CA ASP A 172 6.88 -9.42 13.17
C ASP A 172 6.79 -10.88 12.67
N MET A 173 6.21 -11.09 11.48
CA MET A 173 6.05 -12.42 10.89
C MET A 173 7.31 -12.97 10.23
N TYR A 174 8.01 -12.14 9.45
CA TYR A 174 9.16 -12.57 8.66
C TYR A 174 10.51 -12.35 9.36
N GLY A 175 10.51 -11.70 10.52
CA GLY A 175 11.70 -11.50 11.34
C GLY A 175 12.72 -10.53 10.73
N ASN A 176 14.00 -10.85 10.86
CA ASN A 176 15.09 -9.95 10.53
C ASN A 176 15.42 -9.99 9.01
N LEU A 177 14.61 -9.32 8.20
CA LEU A 177 14.85 -9.15 6.76
C LEU A 177 15.80 -7.96 6.49
N THR A 178 16.51 -8.03 5.36
CA THR A 178 17.15 -6.81 4.83
C THR A 178 16.07 -5.80 4.42
N ILE A 179 16.41 -4.50 4.45
CA ILE A 179 15.45 -3.44 4.09
C ILE A 179 14.85 -3.68 2.69
N ARG A 180 15.69 -4.07 1.71
CA ARG A 180 15.22 -4.41 0.36
C ARG A 180 14.16 -5.52 0.38
N ASN A 181 14.44 -6.61 1.10
CA ASN A 181 13.52 -7.75 1.18
C ASN A 181 12.24 -7.41 1.95
N ALA A 182 12.31 -6.53 2.95
CA ALA A 182 11.14 -6.07 3.69
C ALA A 182 10.16 -5.30 2.78
N TYR A 183 10.66 -4.39 1.94
CA TYR A 183 9.81 -3.72 0.95
C TYR A 183 9.33 -4.66 -0.15
N ALA A 184 10.18 -5.55 -0.66
CA ALA A 184 9.75 -6.56 -1.63
C ALA A 184 8.64 -7.47 -1.08
N GLN A 185 8.69 -7.80 0.21
CA GLN A 185 7.63 -8.56 0.88
C GLN A 185 6.32 -7.75 0.99
N ALA A 186 6.40 -6.44 1.27
CA ALA A 186 5.23 -5.57 1.26
C ALA A 186 4.60 -5.49 -0.14
N ASP A 187 5.41 -5.35 -1.19
CA ASP A 187 4.95 -5.35 -2.59
C ASP A 187 4.32 -6.70 -2.98
N GLN A 188 4.90 -7.82 -2.52
CA GLN A 188 4.34 -9.17 -2.72
C GLN A 188 2.96 -9.31 -2.06
N VAL A 189 2.79 -8.80 -0.85
CA VAL A 189 1.52 -8.86 -0.11
C VAL A 189 0.45 -8.01 -0.82
N LEU A 190 0.81 -6.81 -1.30
CA LEU A 190 -0.07 -5.97 -2.12
C LEU A 190 -0.48 -6.69 -3.41
N ALA A 191 0.49 -7.33 -4.08
CA ALA A 191 0.24 -8.07 -5.31
C ALA A 191 -0.70 -9.27 -5.06
N SER A 192 -0.47 -10.00 -3.98
CA SER A 192 -1.33 -11.13 -3.60
C SER A 192 -2.76 -10.71 -3.30
N ALA A 193 -2.95 -9.54 -2.65
CA ALA A 193 -4.26 -8.99 -2.40
C ALA A 193 -5.01 -8.63 -3.70
N ALA A 194 -4.38 -7.84 -4.57
CA ALA A 194 -4.98 -7.46 -5.84
C ALA A 194 -5.24 -8.68 -6.74
N LYS A 195 -4.28 -9.61 -6.81
CA LYS A 195 -4.39 -10.86 -7.56
C LYS A 195 -5.56 -11.70 -7.05
N GLY A 196 -5.64 -11.92 -5.73
CA GLY A 196 -6.71 -12.74 -5.13
C GLY A 196 -8.10 -12.22 -5.47
N ILE A 197 -8.32 -10.91 -5.41
CA ILE A 197 -9.62 -10.31 -5.75
C ILE A 197 -9.88 -10.38 -7.27
N ALA A 198 -8.87 -10.06 -8.09
CA ALA A 198 -9.00 -10.09 -9.54
C ALA A 198 -9.30 -11.51 -10.06
N GLU A 199 -8.63 -12.52 -9.50
CA GLU A 199 -8.83 -13.93 -9.88
C GLU A 199 -10.24 -14.46 -9.54
N VAL A 200 -10.83 -13.98 -8.45
CA VAL A 200 -12.22 -14.33 -8.08
C VAL A 200 -13.20 -13.93 -9.19
N ILE A 201 -12.92 -12.81 -9.87
CA ILE A 201 -13.81 -12.25 -10.90
C ILE A 201 -13.47 -12.82 -12.28
N SER A 202 -12.17 -13.02 -12.60
CA SER A 202 -11.70 -13.34 -13.95
C SER A 202 -11.62 -14.84 -14.22
N LYS A 203 -11.34 -15.68 -13.20
CA LYS A 203 -11.24 -17.12 -13.37
C LYS A 203 -12.62 -17.76 -13.49
N THR A 204 -12.82 -18.55 -14.54
CA THR A 204 -14.03 -19.34 -14.71
C THR A 204 -13.90 -20.65 -13.91
N GLY A 205 -14.79 -20.86 -12.96
CA GLY A 205 -14.85 -22.06 -12.14
C GLY A 205 -16.19 -22.80 -12.24
N PHE A 206 -16.44 -23.76 -11.36
CA PHE A 206 -17.72 -24.45 -11.25
C PHE A 206 -18.81 -23.55 -10.64
N ILE A 207 -18.44 -22.76 -9.62
CA ILE A 207 -19.28 -21.74 -9.00
C ILE A 207 -18.56 -20.42 -9.23
N ASN A 208 -19.12 -19.61 -10.15
CA ASN A 208 -18.51 -18.32 -10.49
C ASN A 208 -19.12 -17.23 -9.63
N VAL A 209 -18.26 -16.39 -9.08
CA VAL A 209 -18.64 -15.10 -8.49
C VAL A 209 -18.60 -14.08 -9.61
N ASP A 210 -19.71 -13.43 -9.88
CA ASP A 210 -19.76 -12.38 -10.88
C ASP A 210 -19.39 -11.00 -10.29
N LEU A 211 -19.21 -10.01 -11.19
CA LEU A 211 -18.87 -8.65 -10.74
C LEU A 211 -19.96 -8.01 -9.88
N ASN A 212 -21.23 -8.39 -10.05
CA ASN A 212 -22.32 -7.87 -9.22
C ASN A 212 -22.26 -8.43 -7.80
N ASP A 213 -21.88 -9.71 -7.65
CA ASP A 213 -21.65 -10.34 -6.35
C ASP A 213 -20.53 -9.60 -5.60
N VAL A 214 -19.39 -9.36 -6.29
CA VAL A 214 -18.27 -8.59 -5.72
C VAL A 214 -18.69 -7.15 -5.39
N ASN A 215 -19.48 -6.53 -6.26
CA ASN A 215 -19.99 -5.18 -6.01
C ASN A 215 -20.91 -5.16 -4.76
N THR A 216 -21.73 -6.19 -4.56
CA THR A 216 -22.59 -6.29 -3.37
C THR A 216 -21.79 -6.35 -2.08
N VAL A 217 -20.67 -7.12 -2.07
CA VAL A 217 -19.82 -7.26 -0.89
C VAL A 217 -18.95 -6.02 -0.66
N MET A 218 -18.47 -5.37 -1.73
CA MET A 218 -17.42 -4.34 -1.62
C MET A 218 -17.92 -2.91 -1.70
N LYS A 219 -19.10 -2.65 -2.33
CA LYS A 219 -19.59 -1.29 -2.49
C LYS A 219 -19.95 -0.66 -1.17
N ASP A 220 -19.38 0.52 -0.90
CA ASP A 220 -19.58 1.30 0.32
C ASP A 220 -19.39 0.48 1.63
N SER A 221 -18.57 -0.58 1.56
CA SER A 221 -18.32 -1.49 2.68
C SER A 221 -17.33 -0.93 3.72
N GLY A 222 -16.58 0.11 3.35
CA GLY A 222 -15.61 0.77 4.22
C GLY A 222 -14.30 -0.01 4.31
N VAL A 223 -13.97 -0.54 5.49
CA VAL A 223 -12.74 -1.34 5.67
C VAL A 223 -13.02 -2.80 5.34
N ALA A 224 -12.16 -3.40 4.54
CA ALA A 224 -12.14 -4.83 4.30
C ALA A 224 -10.88 -5.47 4.89
N ILE A 225 -11.03 -6.71 5.27
CA ILE A 225 -9.95 -7.59 5.73
C ILE A 225 -9.89 -8.75 4.74
N MET A 226 -8.69 -9.11 4.31
CA MET A 226 -8.49 -10.18 3.35
C MET A 226 -7.43 -11.15 3.86
N GLY A 227 -7.64 -12.43 3.64
CA GLY A 227 -6.64 -13.45 3.87
C GLY A 227 -6.61 -14.45 2.73
N THR A 228 -5.41 -14.94 2.39
CA THR A 228 -5.23 -15.99 1.40
C THR A 228 -4.13 -16.94 1.84
N ALA A 229 -4.37 -18.23 1.68
CA ALA A 229 -3.37 -19.24 1.96
C ALA A 229 -3.59 -20.52 1.16
N THR A 230 -2.50 -21.24 0.94
CA THR A 230 -2.49 -22.54 0.26
C THR A 230 -2.03 -23.62 1.23
N ALA A 231 -2.64 -24.80 1.14
CA ALA A 231 -2.21 -25.99 1.86
C ALA A 231 -2.33 -27.24 0.98
N GLU A 232 -1.51 -28.22 1.28
CA GLU A 232 -1.45 -29.51 0.59
C GLU A 232 -1.48 -30.65 1.61
N GLY A 233 -1.83 -31.86 1.15
CA GLY A 233 -1.80 -33.07 1.94
C GLY A 233 -3.05 -33.30 2.80
N GLU A 234 -2.93 -34.14 3.83
CA GLU A 234 -4.03 -34.50 4.72
C GLU A 234 -4.53 -33.26 5.51
N ASN A 235 -5.84 -33.06 5.60
CA ASN A 235 -6.49 -31.89 6.21
C ASN A 235 -6.16 -30.53 5.52
N ARG A 236 -5.83 -30.55 4.22
CA ARG A 236 -5.49 -29.35 3.44
C ARG A 236 -6.54 -28.24 3.55
N ALA A 237 -7.81 -28.61 3.63
CA ALA A 237 -8.96 -27.69 3.71
C ALA A 237 -8.90 -26.80 4.96
N ILE A 238 -8.88 -27.41 6.13
CA ILE A 238 -8.86 -26.68 7.40
C ILE A 238 -7.54 -25.93 7.60
N ILE A 239 -6.41 -26.53 7.20
CA ILE A 239 -5.10 -25.88 7.29
C ILE A 239 -5.04 -24.64 6.39
N ALA A 240 -5.62 -24.68 5.19
CA ALA A 240 -5.69 -23.52 4.30
C ALA A 240 -6.57 -22.42 4.89
N ALA A 241 -7.73 -22.78 5.46
CA ALA A 241 -8.63 -21.82 6.10
C ALA A 241 -7.99 -21.15 7.34
N GLU A 242 -7.38 -21.94 8.23
CA GLU A 242 -6.64 -21.41 9.40
C GLU A 242 -5.52 -20.46 8.99
N LYS A 243 -4.68 -20.85 8.02
CA LYS A 243 -3.60 -20.01 7.51
C LYS A 243 -4.13 -18.76 6.80
N ALA A 244 -5.25 -18.83 6.10
CA ALA A 244 -5.87 -17.68 5.47
C ALA A 244 -6.29 -16.64 6.53
N LEU A 245 -6.91 -17.06 7.63
CA LEU A 245 -7.23 -16.17 8.75
C LEU A 245 -6.00 -15.72 9.57
N ALA A 246 -4.89 -16.44 9.49
CA ALA A 246 -3.60 -16.02 10.08
C ALA A 246 -2.73 -15.17 9.12
N SER A 247 -3.26 -14.78 7.96
CA SER A 247 -2.52 -14.05 6.92
C SER A 247 -2.08 -12.65 7.41
N PRO A 248 -0.90 -12.17 6.98
CA PRO A 248 -0.43 -10.81 7.29
C PRO A 248 -1.30 -9.69 6.71
N LEU A 249 -2.22 -10.04 5.81
CA LEU A 249 -3.22 -9.15 5.25
C LEU A 249 -4.37 -8.85 6.23
N LEU A 250 -4.53 -9.70 7.26
CA LEU A 250 -5.45 -9.45 8.35
C LEU A 250 -4.75 -8.64 9.46
N ASN A 251 -5.24 -7.44 9.72
CA ASN A 251 -4.60 -6.56 10.70
C ASN A 251 -4.63 -7.12 12.13
N ASP A 252 -5.69 -7.83 12.53
CA ASP A 252 -5.87 -8.38 13.89
C ASP A 252 -6.27 -9.86 13.94
N ASN A 253 -6.15 -10.60 12.83
CA ASN A 253 -6.58 -12.01 12.69
C ASN A 253 -8.02 -12.28 13.16
N ASP A 254 -8.86 -11.25 13.24
CA ASP A 254 -10.22 -11.33 13.72
C ASP A 254 -11.19 -10.75 12.68
N ILE A 255 -12.05 -11.64 12.14
CA ILE A 255 -13.12 -11.26 11.22
C ILE A 255 -14.48 -11.19 11.90
N THR A 256 -14.50 -11.27 13.25
CA THR A 256 -15.75 -11.23 14.03
C THR A 256 -16.49 -9.91 13.78
N GLY A 257 -17.78 -10.02 13.48
CA GLY A 257 -18.64 -8.88 13.20
C GLY A 257 -18.62 -8.40 11.76
N ALA A 258 -17.96 -9.14 10.86
CA ALA A 258 -18.15 -8.96 9.43
C ALA A 258 -19.62 -9.20 9.06
N LYS A 259 -20.19 -8.35 8.21
CA LYS A 259 -21.55 -8.53 7.70
C LYS A 259 -21.58 -9.39 6.45
N GLN A 260 -20.56 -9.27 5.63
CA GLN A 260 -20.44 -9.99 4.37
C GLN A 260 -19.06 -10.61 4.27
N VAL A 261 -19.02 -11.83 3.77
CA VAL A 261 -17.80 -12.59 3.54
C VAL A 261 -17.85 -13.16 2.13
N LEU A 262 -16.82 -12.84 1.34
CA LEU A 262 -16.61 -13.49 0.06
C LEU A 262 -15.51 -14.54 0.25
N LEU A 263 -15.87 -15.79 0.02
CA LEU A 263 -15.00 -16.95 0.12
C LEU A 263 -14.73 -17.52 -1.28
N ASN A 264 -13.47 -17.56 -1.68
CA ASN A 264 -13.07 -18.22 -2.93
C ASN A 264 -12.13 -19.38 -2.63
N ILE A 265 -12.50 -20.57 -3.11
CA ILE A 265 -11.71 -21.78 -2.94
C ILE A 265 -11.22 -22.24 -4.30
N THR A 266 -9.91 -22.27 -4.49
CA THR A 266 -9.29 -22.74 -5.72
C THR A 266 -8.54 -24.04 -5.42
N PHE A 267 -8.74 -25.06 -6.25
CA PHE A 267 -8.07 -26.35 -6.12
C PHE A 267 -7.32 -26.71 -7.39
N GLY A 268 -6.36 -27.62 -7.27
CA GLY A 268 -5.55 -28.11 -8.37
C GLY A 268 -6.07 -29.44 -8.93
N GLU A 269 -5.17 -30.38 -9.23
CA GLU A 269 -5.49 -31.67 -9.85
C GLU A 269 -6.44 -32.52 -8.98
N GLU A 270 -6.35 -32.40 -7.67
CA GLU A 270 -7.22 -33.10 -6.74
C GLU A 270 -8.42 -32.22 -6.39
N GLU A 271 -9.61 -32.64 -6.87
CA GLU A 271 -10.86 -31.92 -6.66
C GLU A 271 -11.20 -31.78 -5.17
N LEU A 272 -11.90 -30.70 -4.83
CA LEU A 272 -12.39 -30.44 -3.49
C LEU A 272 -13.59 -31.37 -3.17
N THR A 273 -13.56 -32.04 -2.05
CA THR A 273 -14.67 -32.86 -1.58
C THR A 273 -15.76 -32.03 -0.89
N MET A 274 -16.97 -32.56 -0.78
CA MET A 274 -18.08 -31.90 -0.07
C MET A 274 -17.75 -31.71 1.42
N ASP A 275 -17.06 -32.66 2.03
CA ASP A 275 -16.67 -32.58 3.44
C ASP A 275 -15.61 -31.47 3.64
N GLU A 276 -14.60 -31.37 2.79
CA GLU A 276 -13.63 -30.29 2.81
C GLU A 276 -14.28 -28.91 2.61
N MET A 277 -15.25 -28.82 1.69
CA MET A 277 -16.02 -27.60 1.47
C MET A 277 -16.77 -27.18 2.74
N SER A 278 -17.46 -28.13 3.40
CA SER A 278 -18.20 -27.86 4.63
C SER A 278 -17.25 -27.42 5.76
N GLU A 279 -16.12 -28.10 5.93
CA GLU A 279 -15.13 -27.74 6.94
C GLU A 279 -14.61 -26.31 6.78
N ILE A 280 -14.26 -25.89 5.55
CA ILE A 280 -13.83 -24.50 5.29
C ILE A 280 -14.95 -23.52 5.60
N THR A 281 -16.15 -23.82 5.11
CA THR A 281 -17.31 -22.91 5.24
C THR A 281 -17.70 -22.71 6.70
N ASP A 282 -17.84 -23.81 7.45
CA ASP A 282 -18.23 -23.79 8.87
C ASP A 282 -17.18 -23.03 9.70
N PHE A 283 -15.89 -23.28 9.43
CA PHE A 283 -14.78 -22.60 10.11
C PHE A 283 -14.81 -21.07 9.88
N ILE A 284 -15.03 -20.63 8.63
CA ILE A 284 -15.08 -19.19 8.30
C ILE A 284 -16.34 -18.52 8.86
N VAL A 285 -17.50 -19.20 8.82
CA VAL A 285 -18.76 -18.66 9.40
C VAL A 285 -18.63 -18.50 10.90
N ASP A 286 -18.07 -19.50 11.59
CA ASP A 286 -17.84 -19.43 13.04
C ASP A 286 -16.88 -18.30 13.40
N ALA A 287 -15.79 -18.14 12.64
CA ALA A 287 -14.84 -17.05 12.83
C ALA A 287 -15.45 -15.66 12.59
N ALA A 288 -16.42 -15.55 11.66
CA ALA A 288 -17.14 -14.29 11.41
C ALA A 288 -18.22 -13.96 12.48
N GLY A 289 -18.47 -14.89 13.40
CA GLY A 289 -19.49 -14.74 14.46
C GLY A 289 -20.88 -15.26 14.11
N GLY A 290 -21.00 -16.13 13.10
CA GLY A 290 -22.21 -16.91 12.78
C GLY A 290 -23.34 -16.15 12.10
N SER A 291 -23.19 -14.85 11.78
CA SER A 291 -24.26 -14.02 11.19
C SER A 291 -23.88 -13.36 9.86
N ALA A 292 -22.69 -13.63 9.34
CA ALA A 292 -22.21 -13.05 8.09
C ALA A 292 -22.94 -13.68 6.88
N GLU A 293 -23.33 -12.84 5.92
CA GLU A 293 -23.79 -13.28 4.61
C GLU A 293 -22.56 -13.74 3.79
N MET A 294 -22.60 -14.99 3.31
CA MET A 294 -21.47 -15.58 2.59
C MET A 294 -21.76 -15.68 1.09
N ILE A 295 -20.85 -15.15 0.28
CA ILE A 295 -20.80 -15.37 -1.16
C ILE A 295 -19.61 -16.29 -1.44
N MET A 296 -19.86 -17.39 -2.16
CA MET A 296 -18.87 -18.42 -2.36
C MET A 296 -18.56 -18.61 -3.84
N GLY A 297 -17.24 -18.64 -4.17
CA GLY A 297 -16.71 -18.99 -5.47
C GLY A 297 -15.85 -20.24 -5.38
N GLN A 298 -15.79 -20.99 -6.48
CA GLN A 298 -14.95 -22.18 -6.61
C GLN A 298 -14.26 -22.20 -7.97
N GLY A 299 -12.94 -22.29 -7.96
CA GLY A 299 -12.12 -22.25 -9.17
C GLY A 299 -11.14 -23.41 -9.29
N TYR A 300 -10.56 -23.56 -10.48
CA TYR A 300 -9.52 -24.52 -10.80
C TYR A 300 -8.21 -23.79 -11.16
N ASP A 301 -7.08 -24.24 -10.63
CA ASP A 301 -5.75 -23.74 -10.95
C ASP A 301 -4.73 -24.89 -10.98
N GLU A 302 -4.32 -25.25 -12.18
CA GLU A 302 -3.36 -26.34 -12.42
C GLU A 302 -2.02 -26.17 -11.65
N THR A 303 -1.66 -24.91 -11.36
CA THR A 303 -0.40 -24.60 -10.64
C THR A 303 -0.40 -25.04 -9.19
N LEU A 304 -1.57 -25.33 -8.61
CA LEU A 304 -1.71 -25.77 -7.23
C LEU A 304 -1.42 -27.26 -7.03
N GLY A 305 -1.29 -28.07 -8.12
CA GLY A 305 -1.06 -29.51 -7.99
C GLY A 305 -2.16 -30.19 -7.17
N THR A 306 -1.80 -30.81 -6.05
CA THR A 306 -2.74 -31.42 -5.09
C THR A 306 -3.25 -30.46 -4.02
N GLY A 307 -2.85 -29.18 -4.08
CA GLY A 307 -3.16 -28.18 -3.07
C GLY A 307 -4.54 -27.56 -3.20
N VAL A 308 -4.96 -26.91 -2.13
CA VAL A 308 -6.15 -26.04 -2.05
C VAL A 308 -5.71 -24.66 -1.61
N CYS A 309 -6.20 -23.62 -2.31
CA CYS A 309 -6.01 -22.22 -1.95
C CYS A 309 -7.35 -21.66 -1.48
N VAL A 310 -7.36 -21.09 -0.28
CA VAL A 310 -8.53 -20.42 0.32
C VAL A 310 -8.26 -18.94 0.37
N THR A 311 -9.15 -18.14 -0.23
CA THR A 311 -9.15 -16.68 -0.17
C THR A 311 -10.44 -16.21 0.50
N VAL A 312 -10.28 -15.44 1.56
CA VAL A 312 -11.38 -14.87 2.36
C VAL A 312 -11.31 -13.36 2.30
N ILE A 313 -12.42 -12.70 1.98
CA ILE A 313 -12.57 -11.25 2.04
C ILE A 313 -13.76 -10.93 2.93
N ALA A 314 -13.50 -10.32 4.07
CA ALA A 314 -14.53 -9.96 5.05
C ALA A 314 -14.75 -8.45 5.04
N THR A 315 -16.01 -8.02 5.03
CA THR A 315 -16.38 -6.60 4.91
C THR A 315 -17.56 -6.24 5.82
N GLY A 316 -17.88 -4.94 5.87
CA GLY A 316 -19.07 -4.46 6.57
C GLY A 316 -18.93 -4.43 8.09
N PHE A 317 -17.70 -4.34 8.60
CA PHE A 317 -17.44 -4.19 10.02
C PHE A 317 -18.15 -2.95 10.59
N HIS A 318 -18.70 -3.04 11.80
CA HIS A 318 -19.22 -1.87 12.47
C HIS A 318 -18.12 -0.83 12.68
N THR A 319 -18.40 0.43 12.40
CA THR A 319 -17.49 1.59 12.38
C THR A 319 -16.76 1.85 13.72
N SER A 320 -17.05 1.07 14.77
CA SER A 320 -16.40 1.13 16.09
C SER A 320 -15.14 0.24 16.19
N ALA A 321 -14.84 -0.59 15.20
CA ALA A 321 -13.55 -1.21 15.16
C ALA A 321 -12.53 -0.11 14.85
N ASN A 322 -11.84 0.36 15.88
CA ASN A 322 -10.56 1.04 15.74
C ASN A 322 -9.69 0.07 14.96
N VAL A 323 -9.62 0.26 13.63
CA VAL A 323 -8.57 -0.38 12.86
C VAL A 323 -7.29 0.11 13.49
N ASP A 324 -6.67 -0.75 14.26
CA ASP A 324 -5.42 -0.43 14.95
C ASP A 324 -4.38 -0.16 13.86
N THR A 325 -4.21 1.10 13.53
CA THR A 325 -3.15 1.55 12.61
C THR A 325 -1.78 1.35 13.26
N GLY A 326 -1.72 0.61 14.38
CA GLY A 326 -0.52 0.42 15.19
C GLY A 326 -0.10 1.69 15.92
N VAL A 327 -1.01 2.66 16.02
CA VAL A 327 -0.81 3.90 16.75
C VAL A 327 -1.86 3.96 17.84
N THR A 328 -1.53 3.46 19.01
CA THR A 328 -2.23 3.88 20.24
C THR A 328 -2.01 5.38 20.37
N PRO A 329 -3.06 6.23 20.40
CA PRO A 329 -2.89 7.60 20.83
C PRO A 329 -2.29 7.52 22.25
N GLU A 330 -1.05 7.96 22.44
CA GLU A 330 -0.57 8.20 23.78
C GLU A 330 -1.55 9.21 24.39
N GLU A 331 -2.41 8.73 25.29
CA GLU A 331 -3.16 9.64 26.13
C GLU A 331 -2.14 10.60 26.76
N PRO A 332 -2.36 11.92 26.68
CA PRO A 332 -1.43 12.86 27.28
C PRO A 332 -1.31 12.46 28.75
N LYS A 333 -0.13 12.00 29.16
CA LYS A 333 0.20 11.72 30.55
C LYS A 333 -0.13 12.98 31.32
N LYS A 334 -1.27 12.97 32.03
CA LYS A 334 -1.62 14.01 32.98
C LYS A 334 -0.57 13.94 34.08
N THR A 335 0.48 14.74 33.95
CA THR A 335 1.43 14.97 35.02
C THR A 335 0.67 15.77 36.06
N TYR A 336 0.17 15.11 37.09
CA TYR A 336 -0.31 15.78 38.27
C TYR A 336 0.93 16.36 38.95
N LEU A 337 1.10 17.68 38.88
CA LEU A 337 1.97 18.41 39.79
C LEU A 337 1.32 18.30 41.18
N ASP A 338 1.94 17.54 42.03
CA ASP A 338 1.59 17.46 43.48
C ASP A 338 1.94 18.81 44.10
N LEU A 339 0.95 19.72 44.07
CA LEU A 339 1.00 20.94 44.88
C LEU A 339 0.59 20.54 46.26
N GLY A 340 1.59 20.35 47.13
CA GLY A 340 1.43 20.06 48.54
C GLY A 340 0.34 20.93 49.15
N ALA A 341 -0.58 20.27 49.84
CA ALA A 341 -1.69 20.89 50.54
C ALA A 341 -1.17 21.74 51.70
N GLU A 342 -1.20 23.06 51.54
CA GLU A 342 -1.28 24.01 52.65
C GLU A 342 -2.68 24.62 52.62
N GLU A 343 -3.40 24.46 53.74
CA GLU A 343 -4.76 24.98 53.95
C GLU A 343 -4.78 26.52 53.88
N PRO A 344 -5.71 27.16 53.14
CA PRO A 344 -5.81 28.61 53.13
C PRO A 344 -6.60 29.13 54.35
N THR A 345 -5.93 29.83 55.23
CA THR A 345 -6.56 30.66 56.28
C THR A 345 -7.20 31.90 55.61
N MET A 346 -8.50 32.01 55.71
CA MET A 346 -9.29 33.16 55.24
C MET A 346 -9.02 34.39 56.11
N ILE A 347 -8.48 35.46 55.55
CA ILE A 347 -8.59 36.81 56.07
C ILE A 347 -9.11 37.74 54.98
N ALA A 348 -10.36 38.12 55.13
CA ALA A 348 -11.00 39.15 54.29
C ALA A 348 -10.58 40.55 54.70
N LYS A 349 -10.10 41.37 53.75
CA LYS A 349 -10.05 42.84 53.86
C LYS A 349 -10.53 43.50 52.54
N PRO A 350 -11.24 44.65 52.62
CA PRO A 350 -11.98 45.19 51.50
C PRO A 350 -11.12 45.99 50.50
N ILE A 351 -11.47 45.89 49.26
CA ILE A 351 -10.84 46.54 48.12
C ILE A 351 -11.38 47.97 47.97
N THR A 352 -10.49 48.95 48.04
CA THR A 352 -10.74 50.31 47.55
C THR A 352 -9.90 50.49 46.28
N SER A 353 -10.56 50.84 45.19
CA SER A 353 -9.91 51.19 43.93
C SER A 353 -9.31 52.59 43.97
N PRO A 354 -8.21 52.83 43.29
CA PRO A 354 -8.07 54.09 42.55
C PRO A 354 -7.69 53.87 41.06
N THR A 355 -8.41 54.62 40.26
CA THR A 355 -8.18 54.93 38.86
C THR A 355 -6.81 55.60 38.70
N GLN A 356 -5.95 55.09 37.81
CA GLN A 356 -4.83 55.86 37.28
C GLN A 356 -4.68 55.62 35.77
N SER A 357 -4.56 56.78 35.09
CA SER A 357 -4.43 57.04 33.68
C SER A 357 -3.15 56.53 33.07
N PHE A 358 -3.25 55.92 31.87
CA PHE A 358 -2.11 55.56 31.03
C PHE A 358 -1.54 56.80 30.34
N SER A 359 -0.24 57.04 30.48
CA SER A 359 0.55 57.92 29.61
C SER A 359 1.56 57.04 28.85
N THR A 360 1.57 57.22 27.56
CA THR A 360 2.47 56.65 26.57
C THR A 360 3.89 57.20 26.74
N PRO A 361 4.96 56.39 26.70
CA PRO A 361 6.30 56.94 26.50
C PRO A 361 6.70 56.90 25.04
N GLU A 362 7.23 58.06 24.59
CA GLU A 362 7.91 58.32 23.34
C GLU A 362 9.14 57.43 23.15
N ILE A 363 9.37 56.98 21.93
CA ILE A 363 10.56 56.24 21.49
C ILE A 363 11.62 57.26 21.06
N GLU A 364 12.67 57.43 21.83
CA GLU A 364 13.90 58.08 21.37
C GLU A 364 14.73 57.14 20.52
N ARG A 365 15.06 57.57 19.31
CA ARG A 365 16.08 56.99 18.45
C ARG A 365 17.45 57.39 18.97
N THR A 366 18.29 56.39 19.27
CA THR A 366 19.73 56.61 19.39
C THR A 366 20.48 55.87 18.27
N GLU A 367 21.49 56.57 17.79
CA GLU A 367 22.31 56.39 16.59
C GLU A 367 23.16 55.13 16.64
N GLU A 368 23.49 54.66 15.42
CA GLU A 368 24.36 53.55 15.08
C GLU A 368 25.80 53.73 15.61
N GLU A 369 26.38 52.70 16.20
CA GLU A 369 27.85 52.53 16.23
C GLU A 369 28.27 51.19 15.54
N PRO A 370 29.45 51.15 14.91
CA PRO A 370 29.79 50.18 13.87
C PRO A 370 30.25 48.84 14.41
N ALA A 371 29.99 47.82 13.58
CA ALA A 371 30.35 46.43 13.77
C ALA A 371 31.84 46.21 13.99
N GLN A 372 32.21 45.49 15.05
CA GLN A 372 33.51 44.90 15.25
C GLN A 372 33.62 43.53 14.58
N ASP A 373 34.69 43.39 13.81
CA ASP A 373 35.09 42.19 13.10
C ASP A 373 35.19 40.95 14.03
N MET A 374 34.48 39.87 13.67
CA MET A 374 34.77 38.52 14.18
C MET A 374 35.69 37.78 13.19
N PRO A 375 36.71 37.07 13.66
CA PRO A 375 37.63 36.38 12.77
C PRO A 375 37.01 35.10 12.20
N TYR A 376 37.00 35.02 10.87
CA TYR A 376 36.71 33.80 10.11
C TYR A 376 37.80 32.77 10.34
N LEU A 377 37.43 31.60 10.87
CA LEU A 377 38.27 30.41 10.78
C LEU A 377 38.24 29.89 9.35
N LYS A 378 39.34 30.10 8.63
CA LYS A 378 39.66 29.41 7.37
C LYS A 378 40.01 27.96 7.70
N ASN A 379 39.13 27.05 7.43
CA ASN A 379 39.50 25.64 7.24
C ASN A 379 40.01 25.47 5.83
N GLU A 380 41.33 25.31 5.70
CA GLU A 380 41.96 24.82 4.50
C GLU A 380 41.60 23.36 4.30
N ILE A 381 40.78 23.08 3.28
CA ILE A 381 40.54 21.73 2.76
C ILE A 381 41.80 21.39 1.93
N LYS A 382 42.60 20.46 2.42
CA LYS A 382 43.66 19.83 1.61
C LYS A 382 42.95 18.87 0.65
N GLU A 383 43.01 19.20 -0.65
CA GLU A 383 42.71 18.27 -1.73
C GLU A 383 43.83 17.22 -1.78
N GLU A 384 43.51 15.98 -1.44
CA GLU A 384 44.32 14.82 -1.83
C GLU A 384 43.88 14.33 -3.23
N PRO A 385 44.82 13.92 -4.10
CA PRO A 385 44.50 13.59 -5.49
C PRO A 385 43.79 12.25 -5.59
N ILE A 386 42.59 12.27 -6.22
CA ILE A 386 41.79 11.12 -6.63
C ILE A 386 42.48 10.47 -7.84
N ALA A 387 43.45 9.61 -7.62
CA ALA A 387 44.14 8.89 -8.70
C ALA A 387 44.41 7.40 -8.41
N GLU A 388 44.10 6.87 -7.19
CA GLU A 388 44.40 5.46 -6.87
C GLU A 388 43.16 4.56 -6.69
N LEU A 389 41.93 5.11 -6.78
CA LEU A 389 40.69 4.30 -6.59
C LEU A 389 40.04 3.81 -7.89
N THR A 390 40.55 4.21 -9.05
CA THR A 390 39.98 3.79 -10.34
C THR A 390 40.64 2.54 -10.92
N GLU A 391 41.86 2.18 -10.52
CA GLU A 391 42.52 0.99 -11.04
C GLU A 391 42.06 -0.33 -10.35
N GLU A 392 41.71 -0.30 -9.05
CA GLU A 392 41.22 -1.52 -8.36
C GLU A 392 39.83 -1.95 -8.79
N VAL A 393 38.93 -1.02 -9.17
CA VAL A 393 37.56 -1.36 -9.63
C VAL A 393 37.59 -1.92 -11.05
N GLU A 394 38.50 -1.49 -11.94
CA GLU A 394 38.61 -2.04 -13.29
C GLU A 394 39.26 -3.45 -13.31
N GLU A 395 40.09 -3.80 -12.33
CA GLU A 395 40.66 -5.15 -12.21
C GLU A 395 39.66 -6.17 -11.67
N GLU A 396 38.76 -5.83 -10.73
CA GLU A 396 37.71 -6.71 -10.22
C GLU A 396 36.66 -6.99 -11.31
N ASP A 397 36.19 -5.99 -12.05
CA ASP A 397 35.22 -6.17 -13.15
C ASP A 397 35.78 -7.02 -14.30
N ASN A 398 37.07 -6.93 -14.58
CA ASN A 398 37.75 -7.76 -15.59
C ASN A 398 37.89 -9.22 -15.13
N MET A 399 38.15 -9.48 -13.85
CA MET A 399 38.22 -10.86 -13.32
C MET A 399 36.86 -11.55 -13.32
N GLU A 400 35.79 -10.85 -12.98
CA GLU A 400 34.42 -11.39 -13.01
C GLU A 400 33.99 -11.74 -14.45
N ARG A 401 34.36 -10.91 -15.41
CA ARG A 401 34.09 -11.14 -16.84
C ARG A 401 34.82 -12.37 -17.41
N ILE A 402 36.08 -12.58 -17.01
CA ILE A 402 36.87 -13.74 -17.42
C ILE A 402 36.29 -15.03 -16.81
N MET A 403 35.84 -15.01 -15.55
CA MET A 403 35.20 -16.18 -14.91
C MET A 403 33.87 -16.54 -15.56
N LEU A 404 33.06 -15.56 -16.00
CA LEU A 404 31.81 -15.81 -16.71
C LEU A 404 32.00 -16.38 -18.10
N GLU A 405 33.06 -15.97 -18.83
CA GLU A 405 33.41 -16.54 -20.13
C GLU A 405 33.96 -17.98 -20.03
N GLU A 406 34.73 -18.31 -19.01
CA GLU A 406 35.19 -19.68 -18.75
C GLU A 406 34.02 -20.62 -18.35
N GLN A 407 33.07 -20.17 -17.55
CA GLN A 407 31.88 -20.95 -17.22
C GLN A 407 30.94 -21.16 -18.44
N ALA A 408 30.83 -20.19 -19.32
CA ALA A 408 30.08 -20.31 -20.56
C ALA A 408 30.71 -21.31 -21.54
N SER A 409 32.04 -21.35 -21.65
CA SER A 409 32.75 -22.30 -22.52
C SER A 409 32.69 -23.73 -21.99
N LEU A 410 32.79 -23.93 -20.68
CA LEU A 410 32.63 -25.25 -20.04
C LEU A 410 31.22 -25.83 -20.21
N ASN A 411 30.18 -25.00 -20.17
CA ASN A 411 28.81 -25.44 -20.42
C ASN A 411 28.53 -25.76 -21.89
N PHE A 412 29.27 -25.17 -22.82
CA PHE A 412 29.15 -25.47 -24.25
C PHE A 412 29.82 -26.81 -24.61
N GLU A 413 30.93 -27.16 -23.96
CA GLU A 413 31.59 -28.49 -24.18
C GLU A 413 30.81 -29.65 -23.58
N LEU A 414 30.02 -29.44 -22.52
CA LEU A 414 29.21 -30.48 -21.86
C LEU A 414 27.90 -30.81 -22.61
N ASN A 415 27.43 -29.91 -23.49
CA ASN A 415 26.15 -30.06 -24.20
C ASN A 415 26.25 -30.41 -25.69
N THR A 416 27.45 -30.72 -26.22
CA THR A 416 27.57 -31.21 -27.60
C THR A 416 27.37 -32.70 -27.66
N PRO A 417 26.36 -33.23 -28.37
CA PRO A 417 26.17 -34.69 -28.53
C PRO A 417 27.33 -35.24 -29.35
N ARG A 418 28.02 -36.23 -28.80
CA ARG A 418 29.02 -37.01 -29.53
C ARG A 418 28.27 -37.84 -30.60
N VAL A 419 28.61 -37.60 -31.85
CA VAL A 419 28.21 -38.41 -33.03
C VAL A 419 28.95 -39.75 -33.03
#